data_eb0486e9f5ba8bb9779d5e04f33684c0
#
_entry.id   eb0486e9f5ba8bb9779d5e04f33684c0
#
_cell.length_a   1.000
_cell.length_b   1.000
_cell.length_c   1.000
_cell.angle_alpha   90.00
_cell.angle_beta   90.00
_cell.angle_gamma   90.00
#
_symmetry.space_group_name_H-M   'P 1'
#
loop_
_entity.id
_entity.type
_entity.pdbx_description
1 polymer ?
#
loop_
_entity_poly.entity_id
_entity_poly.type
_entity_poly.pdbx_seq_one_letter_code
_entity_poly.pdbx_strand_id
1 'polypeptide(L)'
;VPHVTADKLESMAYGVGYAFARDKLGVLADQIVKYNSERSKYFGPDQVLGSGDSAHLINDFGYLTVGIRELAEENLPRLSANARAMFQGYTAGYNKYLNETPVSEQDQSCAGQPWVTNIDSVDLLTYSLGVALLPGAANFLGPMFLAAPEGKSFLPTPAESTPAALTANLKIAPSVTLPEKNPQEMGSNGWGLGSDKTTNGKGMVLGNPHFPHTGNLRFWNFHAQVPGHLNVTGSSLMGLPGAVNIGFNENVAWTHTFSTAEHGVVYQLTLDENDASGMTHIVDG
;
A
#
# COMPACT_ATOMS: atom_id res chain seq x y z
N VAL A 1 -10.43 -15.57 -13.43
CA VAL A 1 -10.95 -14.22 -13.18
C VAL A 1 -12.27 -14.36 -12.44
N PRO A 2 -12.40 -13.95 -11.18
CA PRO A 2 -13.67 -13.95 -10.48
C PRO A 2 -14.69 -13.01 -11.14
N HIS A 3 -15.94 -13.45 -11.15
CA HIS A 3 -17.09 -12.65 -11.55
C HIS A 3 -18.04 -12.52 -10.35
N VAL A 4 -18.22 -11.31 -9.86
CA VAL A 4 -19.05 -11.03 -8.69
C VAL A 4 -20.24 -10.18 -9.10
N THR A 5 -21.45 -10.71 -8.91
CA THR A 5 -22.71 -9.99 -9.14
C THR A 5 -23.51 -9.95 -7.84
N ALA A 6 -24.01 -8.78 -7.48
CA ALA A 6 -24.82 -8.59 -6.29
C ALA A 6 -25.87 -7.47 -6.50
N ASP A 7 -26.78 -7.34 -5.58
CA ASP A 7 -27.86 -6.35 -5.59
C ASP A 7 -27.43 -4.95 -5.10
N LYS A 8 -26.32 -4.85 -4.36
CA LYS A 8 -25.78 -3.61 -3.81
C LYS A 8 -24.25 -3.62 -3.69
N LEU A 9 -23.66 -2.44 -3.57
CA LEU A 9 -22.19 -2.27 -3.49
C LEU A 9 -21.54 -3.04 -2.35
N GLU A 10 -22.18 -3.05 -1.17
CA GLU A 10 -21.66 -3.79 -0.01
C GLU A 10 -21.58 -5.30 -0.26
N SER A 11 -22.66 -5.89 -0.80
CA SER A 11 -22.71 -7.31 -1.14
C SER A 11 -21.74 -7.67 -2.27
N MET A 12 -21.58 -6.78 -3.25
CA MET A 12 -20.58 -6.95 -4.31
C MET A 12 -19.16 -6.92 -3.73
N ALA A 13 -18.86 -5.93 -2.88
CA ALA A 13 -17.57 -5.84 -2.22
C ALA A 13 -17.28 -7.04 -1.31
N TYR A 14 -18.29 -7.58 -0.62
CA TYR A 14 -18.20 -8.84 0.12
C TYR A 14 -17.72 -10.00 -0.78
N GLY A 15 -18.37 -10.18 -1.92
CA GLY A 15 -18.00 -11.23 -2.87
C GLY A 15 -16.58 -11.04 -3.41
N VAL A 16 -16.15 -9.79 -3.68
CA VAL A 16 -14.80 -9.47 -4.11
C VAL A 16 -13.79 -9.78 -3.02
N GLY A 17 -14.04 -9.37 -1.76
CA GLY A 17 -13.18 -9.63 -0.61
C GLY A 17 -13.00 -11.12 -0.33
N TYR A 18 -14.10 -11.89 -0.40
CA TYR A 18 -14.06 -13.36 -0.27
C TYR A 18 -13.22 -14.01 -1.37
N ALA A 19 -13.46 -13.64 -2.63
CA ALA A 19 -12.72 -14.19 -3.77
C ALA A 19 -11.23 -13.82 -3.71
N PHE A 20 -10.93 -12.59 -3.28
CA PHE A 20 -9.55 -12.16 -3.10
C PHE A 20 -8.84 -12.95 -2.00
N ALA A 21 -9.48 -13.13 -0.84
CA ALA A 21 -8.92 -13.93 0.25
C ALA A 21 -8.64 -15.38 -0.19
N ARG A 22 -9.57 -16.00 -0.92
CA ARG A 22 -9.38 -17.34 -1.48
C ARG A 22 -8.14 -17.42 -2.40
N ASP A 23 -7.93 -16.40 -3.22
CA ASP A 23 -6.87 -16.40 -4.22
C ASP A 23 -5.53 -15.89 -3.67
N LYS A 24 -5.53 -14.98 -2.66
CA LYS A 24 -4.38 -14.16 -2.26
C LYS A 24 -4.38 -13.79 -0.77
N LEU A 25 -4.79 -14.69 0.11
CA LEU A 25 -4.88 -14.47 1.57
C LEU A 25 -3.60 -13.83 2.14
N GLY A 26 -2.47 -14.49 1.95
CA GLY A 26 -1.19 -14.09 2.55
C GLY A 26 -0.68 -12.74 2.03
N VAL A 27 -1.02 -12.37 0.80
CA VAL A 27 -0.57 -11.08 0.25
C VAL A 27 -1.23 -9.91 0.98
N LEU A 28 -2.55 -9.95 1.20
CA LEU A 28 -3.22 -8.87 1.92
C LEU A 28 -2.85 -8.88 3.40
N ALA A 29 -2.80 -10.06 4.03
CA ALA A 29 -2.40 -10.17 5.44
C ALA A 29 -1.01 -9.56 5.69
N ASP A 30 -0.01 -9.85 4.84
CA ASP A 30 1.32 -9.24 4.92
C ASP A 30 1.27 -7.71 4.75
N GLN A 31 0.46 -7.20 3.82
CA GLN A 31 0.35 -5.75 3.65
C GLN A 31 -0.35 -5.08 4.84
N ILE A 32 -1.34 -5.71 5.45
CA ILE A 32 -1.96 -5.22 6.68
C ILE A 32 -0.91 -5.14 7.81
N VAL A 33 -0.13 -6.18 8.02
CA VAL A 33 0.99 -6.17 9.00
C VAL A 33 1.98 -5.04 8.70
N LYS A 34 2.34 -4.86 7.41
CA LYS A 34 3.26 -3.81 6.97
C LYS A 34 2.80 -2.42 7.37
N TYR A 35 1.58 -2.08 6.98
CA TYR A 35 1.08 -0.72 7.15
C TYR A 35 0.51 -0.44 8.56
N ASN A 36 0.26 -1.49 9.34
CA ASN A 36 0.01 -1.40 10.78
C ASN A 36 1.31 -1.34 11.61
N SER A 37 2.48 -1.29 10.95
CA SER A 37 3.78 -1.19 11.64
C SER A 37 4.06 -2.35 12.57
N GLU A 38 3.76 -3.58 12.14
CA GLU A 38 3.90 -4.79 12.95
C GLU A 38 4.86 -5.84 12.36
N ARG A 39 5.59 -5.51 11.27
CA ARG A 39 6.49 -6.48 10.64
C ARG A 39 7.60 -6.96 11.57
N SER A 40 8.20 -6.06 12.33
CA SER A 40 9.25 -6.44 13.29
C SER A 40 8.76 -7.42 14.35
N LYS A 41 7.49 -7.32 14.76
CA LYS A 41 6.84 -8.20 15.73
C LYS A 41 6.75 -9.65 15.24
N TYR A 42 6.42 -9.83 13.95
CA TYR A 42 6.18 -11.16 13.38
C TYR A 42 7.37 -11.77 12.67
N PHE A 43 8.22 -10.94 12.06
CA PHE A 43 9.28 -11.38 11.15
C PHE A 43 10.69 -11.03 11.64
N GLY A 44 10.80 -10.33 12.77
CA GLY A 44 12.08 -9.81 13.28
C GLY A 44 12.47 -8.47 12.64
N PRO A 45 13.33 -7.70 13.32
CA PRO A 45 13.63 -6.31 12.92
C PRO A 45 14.49 -6.19 11.67
N ASP A 46 15.33 -7.19 11.38
CA ASP A 46 16.45 -7.09 10.43
C ASP A 46 16.12 -7.59 9.01
N GLN A 47 14.97 -8.23 8.84
CA GLN A 47 14.63 -8.83 7.55
C GLN A 47 14.15 -7.78 6.56
N VAL A 48 14.55 -7.97 5.30
CA VAL A 48 14.09 -7.19 4.15
C VAL A 48 13.28 -8.11 3.25
N LEU A 49 12.03 -7.72 2.96
CA LEU A 49 11.17 -8.44 2.04
C LEU A 49 11.18 -7.77 0.67
N GLY A 50 11.79 -8.43 -0.29
CA GLY A 50 11.79 -7.97 -1.68
C GLY A 50 12.80 -6.86 -1.99
N SER A 51 12.91 -6.51 -3.26
CA SER A 51 13.73 -5.42 -3.73
C SER A 51 13.03 -4.08 -3.46
N GLY A 52 13.70 -3.19 -2.75
CA GLY A 52 13.22 -1.83 -2.46
C GLY A 52 12.49 -1.67 -1.13
N ASP A 53 12.24 -2.74 -0.36
CA ASP A 53 11.74 -2.61 1.00
C ASP A 53 12.90 -2.34 1.99
N SER A 54 12.67 -1.44 2.93
CA SER A 54 13.56 -1.21 4.08
C SER A 54 13.48 -2.39 5.06
N ALA A 55 14.48 -2.52 5.96
CA ALA A 55 14.39 -3.45 7.08
C ALA A 55 13.07 -3.26 7.84
N HIS A 56 12.53 -4.34 8.42
CA HIS A 56 11.20 -4.31 9.04
C HIS A 56 11.07 -3.23 10.10
N LEU A 57 12.12 -3.04 10.92
CA LEU A 57 12.15 -1.99 11.94
C LEU A 57 12.04 -0.57 11.33
N ILE A 58 12.74 -0.31 10.24
CA ILE A 58 12.69 1.00 9.54
C ILE A 58 11.30 1.22 8.95
N ASN A 59 10.72 0.16 8.39
CA ASN A 59 9.37 0.20 7.82
C ASN A 59 8.33 0.53 8.89
N ASP A 60 8.34 -0.21 10.01
CA ASP A 60 7.42 -0.02 11.13
C ASP A 60 7.56 1.38 11.73
N PHE A 61 8.79 1.83 12.00
CA PHE A 61 9.06 3.18 12.50
C PHE A 61 8.54 4.25 11.54
N GLY A 62 8.80 4.09 10.25
CA GLY A 62 8.40 5.07 9.25
C GLY A 62 6.88 5.23 9.17
N TYR A 63 6.12 4.14 9.12
CA TYR A 63 4.65 4.21 9.06
C TYR A 63 4.02 4.68 10.38
N LEU A 64 4.62 4.37 11.53
CA LEU A 64 4.24 4.96 12.83
C LEU A 64 4.48 6.47 12.82
N THR A 65 5.63 6.92 12.31
CA THR A 65 5.96 8.36 12.25
C THR A 65 5.02 9.12 11.31
N VAL A 66 4.65 8.53 10.18
CA VAL A 66 3.67 9.14 9.25
C VAL A 66 2.25 9.14 9.83
N GLY A 67 1.93 8.24 10.78
CA GLY A 67 0.63 8.19 11.43
C GLY A 67 -0.50 7.75 10.50
N ILE A 68 -0.24 6.81 9.57
CA ILE A 68 -1.25 6.44 8.56
C ILE A 68 -2.45 5.71 9.15
N ARG A 69 -2.26 4.97 10.27
CA ARG A 69 -3.37 4.29 10.95
C ARG A 69 -4.29 5.28 11.63
N GLU A 70 -3.74 6.24 12.36
CA GLU A 70 -4.48 7.33 12.99
C GLU A 70 -5.24 8.14 11.93
N LEU A 71 -4.58 8.41 10.80
CA LEU A 71 -5.22 9.09 9.67
C LEU A 71 -6.38 8.28 9.09
N ALA A 72 -6.26 6.96 9.02
CA ALA A 72 -7.35 6.07 8.58
C ALA A 72 -8.53 6.09 9.56
N GLU A 73 -8.27 6.00 10.86
CA GLU A 73 -9.28 6.07 11.93
C GLU A 73 -10.08 7.38 11.86
N GLU A 74 -9.38 8.51 11.69
CA GLU A 74 -10.00 9.83 11.57
C GLU A 74 -10.84 9.99 10.29
N ASN A 75 -10.40 9.42 9.19
CA ASN A 75 -10.99 9.67 7.88
C ASN A 75 -12.01 8.62 7.44
N LEU A 76 -12.02 7.41 8.00
CA LEU A 76 -13.02 6.40 7.67
C LEU A 76 -14.47 6.91 7.83
N PRO A 77 -14.84 7.63 8.91
CA PRO A 77 -16.17 8.21 9.04
C PRO A 77 -16.52 9.29 8.00
N ARG A 78 -15.48 9.94 7.44
CA ARG A 78 -15.62 11.03 6.45
C ARG A 78 -15.79 10.53 5.02
N LEU A 79 -15.54 9.25 4.77
CA LEU A 79 -15.78 8.65 3.45
C LEU A 79 -17.25 8.68 3.10
N SER A 80 -17.58 8.68 1.80
CA SER A 80 -18.95 8.56 1.32
C SER A 80 -19.59 7.26 1.84
N ALA A 81 -20.93 7.24 1.94
CA ALA A 81 -21.67 6.05 2.37
C ALA A 81 -21.33 4.82 1.49
N ASN A 82 -21.21 5.02 0.18
CA ASN A 82 -20.85 3.96 -0.77
C ASN A 82 -19.43 3.43 -0.52
N ALA A 83 -18.46 4.31 -0.29
CA ALA A 83 -17.10 3.89 0.02
C ALA A 83 -17.04 3.10 1.32
N ARG A 84 -17.69 3.59 2.39
CA ARG A 84 -17.76 2.84 3.67
C ARG A 84 -18.42 1.47 3.50
N ALA A 85 -19.52 1.38 2.76
CA ALA A 85 -20.18 0.11 2.48
C ALA A 85 -19.27 -0.87 1.72
N MET A 86 -18.45 -0.37 0.78
CA MET A 86 -17.47 -1.19 0.07
C MET A 86 -16.36 -1.69 1.00
N PHE A 87 -15.81 -0.84 1.88
CA PHE A 87 -14.83 -1.27 2.87
C PHE A 87 -15.39 -2.33 3.83
N GLN A 88 -16.60 -2.09 4.36
CA GLN A 88 -17.30 -3.03 5.25
C GLN A 88 -17.59 -4.37 4.58
N GLY A 89 -18.12 -4.33 3.35
CA GLY A 89 -18.39 -5.54 2.60
C GLY A 89 -17.13 -6.34 2.31
N TYR A 90 -16.07 -5.68 1.82
CA TYR A 90 -14.82 -6.34 1.49
C TYR A 90 -14.19 -7.03 2.71
N THR A 91 -14.09 -6.33 3.83
CA THR A 91 -13.55 -6.91 5.08
C THR A 91 -14.40 -8.07 5.60
N ALA A 92 -15.71 -7.96 5.52
CA ALA A 92 -16.61 -9.05 5.90
C ALA A 92 -16.42 -10.30 5.02
N GLY A 93 -16.23 -10.10 3.71
CA GLY A 93 -15.96 -11.20 2.77
C GLY A 93 -14.61 -11.87 3.01
N TYR A 94 -13.55 -11.08 3.22
CA TYR A 94 -12.23 -11.58 3.58
C TYR A 94 -12.28 -12.41 4.87
N ASN A 95 -12.87 -11.85 5.93
CA ASN A 95 -13.00 -12.52 7.22
C ASN A 95 -13.85 -13.78 7.15
N LYS A 96 -14.90 -13.77 6.33
CA LYS A 96 -15.72 -14.96 6.10
C LYS A 96 -14.89 -16.11 5.54
N TYR A 97 -14.10 -15.86 4.49
CA TYR A 97 -13.22 -16.89 3.92
C TYR A 97 -12.24 -17.41 4.97
N LEU A 98 -11.57 -16.52 5.70
CA LEU A 98 -10.59 -16.89 6.71
C LEU A 98 -11.19 -17.78 7.81
N ASN A 99 -12.40 -17.44 8.27
CA ASN A 99 -13.02 -18.12 9.41
C ASN A 99 -13.71 -19.43 9.06
N GLU A 100 -14.20 -19.61 7.82
CA GLU A 100 -14.90 -20.83 7.45
C GLU A 100 -14.03 -21.85 6.71
N THR A 101 -12.91 -21.40 6.10
CA THR A 101 -12.03 -22.28 5.33
C THR A 101 -11.05 -22.98 6.28
N PRO A 102 -11.03 -24.32 6.33
CA PRO A 102 -10.04 -25.06 7.12
C PRO A 102 -8.61 -24.64 6.78
N VAL A 103 -7.73 -24.55 7.77
CA VAL A 103 -6.33 -24.16 7.61
C VAL A 103 -5.61 -25.02 6.55
N SER A 104 -5.97 -26.30 6.43
CA SER A 104 -5.45 -27.20 5.40
C SER A 104 -5.84 -26.85 3.95
N GLU A 105 -6.87 -26.04 3.77
CA GLU A 105 -7.40 -25.61 2.46
C GLU A 105 -7.04 -24.16 2.13
N GLN A 106 -6.47 -23.43 3.09
CA GLN A 106 -5.97 -22.06 2.89
C GLN A 106 -4.64 -22.06 2.13
N ASP A 107 -4.15 -20.89 1.73
CA ASP A 107 -2.82 -20.72 1.14
C ASP A 107 -1.74 -21.20 2.13
N GLN A 108 -1.10 -22.33 1.82
CA GLN A 108 -0.14 -22.99 2.72
C GLN A 108 1.12 -22.15 2.98
N SER A 109 1.37 -21.09 2.22
CA SER A 109 2.47 -20.16 2.50
C SER A 109 2.23 -19.29 3.73
N CYS A 110 0.97 -19.16 4.17
CA CYS A 110 0.58 -18.29 5.29
C CYS A 110 -0.47 -18.92 6.24
N ALA A 111 -1.02 -20.06 5.90
CA ALA A 111 -2.07 -20.72 6.66
C ALA A 111 -1.68 -20.97 8.13
N GLY A 112 -2.55 -20.56 9.06
CA GLY A 112 -2.32 -20.73 10.50
C GLY A 112 -1.22 -19.85 11.10
N GLN A 113 -0.65 -18.94 10.34
CA GLN A 113 0.34 -18.00 10.86
C GLN A 113 -0.31 -16.95 11.77
N PRO A 114 0.35 -16.52 12.86
CA PRO A 114 -0.23 -15.60 13.84
C PRO A 114 -0.52 -14.20 13.31
N TRP A 115 0.06 -13.84 12.17
CA TRP A 115 -0.16 -12.58 11.49
C TRP A 115 -1.31 -12.61 10.47
N VAL A 116 -1.88 -13.79 10.21
CA VAL A 116 -3.04 -13.96 9.33
C VAL A 116 -4.29 -13.92 10.20
N THR A 117 -4.86 -12.73 10.34
CA THR A 117 -5.98 -12.46 11.25
C THR A 117 -7.16 -11.84 10.52
N ASN A 118 -8.30 -11.76 11.19
CA ASN A 118 -9.41 -10.93 10.74
C ASN A 118 -8.96 -9.47 10.63
N ILE A 119 -9.48 -8.79 9.65
CA ILE A 119 -9.23 -7.37 9.38
C ILE A 119 -10.50 -6.55 9.55
N ASP A 120 -10.35 -5.26 9.80
CA ASP A 120 -11.44 -4.30 9.82
C ASP A 120 -11.31 -3.24 8.72
N SER A 121 -12.27 -2.32 8.65
CA SER A 121 -12.27 -1.27 7.63
C SER A 121 -11.16 -0.24 7.85
N VAL A 122 -10.65 -0.08 9.07
CA VAL A 122 -9.49 0.78 9.37
C VAL A 122 -8.22 0.16 8.81
N ASP A 123 -8.00 -1.14 9.04
CA ASP A 123 -6.86 -1.87 8.47
C ASP A 123 -6.80 -1.73 6.95
N LEU A 124 -7.95 -1.92 6.30
CA LEU A 124 -8.04 -1.83 4.84
C LEU A 124 -7.84 -0.41 4.32
N LEU A 125 -8.33 0.61 5.05
CA LEU A 125 -8.07 2.01 4.70
C LEU A 125 -6.62 2.39 4.96
N THR A 126 -6.01 1.93 6.06
CA THR A 126 -4.58 2.09 6.36
C THR A 126 -3.73 1.54 5.23
N TYR A 127 -4.05 0.33 4.75
CA TYR A 127 -3.41 -0.26 3.57
C TYR A 127 -3.58 0.63 2.33
N SER A 128 -4.79 1.11 2.06
CA SER A 128 -5.09 1.95 0.89
C SER A 128 -4.31 3.28 0.93
N LEU A 129 -4.20 3.91 2.11
CA LEU A 129 -3.38 5.10 2.32
C LEU A 129 -1.89 4.79 2.13
N GLY A 130 -1.40 3.67 2.65
CA GLY A 130 -0.03 3.22 2.46
C GLY A 130 0.34 3.04 0.99
N VAL A 131 -0.56 2.48 0.18
CA VAL A 131 -0.39 2.38 -1.28
C VAL A 131 -0.33 3.78 -1.92
N ALA A 132 -1.15 4.71 -1.45
CA ALA A 132 -1.14 6.09 -1.96
C ALA A 132 0.17 6.84 -1.63
N LEU A 133 0.89 6.45 -0.58
CA LEU A 133 2.18 7.04 -0.21
C LEU A 133 3.37 6.52 -1.02
N LEU A 134 3.22 5.42 -1.78
CA LEU A 134 4.33 4.81 -2.53
C LEU A 134 5.10 5.78 -3.45
N PRO A 135 4.46 6.70 -4.19
CA PRO A 135 5.19 7.64 -5.03
C PRO A 135 5.81 8.82 -4.26
N GLY A 136 5.51 8.97 -2.98
CA GLY A 136 5.89 10.12 -2.15
C GLY A 136 6.58 9.73 -0.84
N ALA A 137 5.92 9.94 0.29
CA ALA A 137 6.48 9.82 1.63
C ALA A 137 7.08 8.44 1.96
N ALA A 138 6.58 7.36 1.36
CA ALA A 138 7.14 6.03 1.57
C ALA A 138 8.59 5.86 1.08
N ASN A 139 9.09 6.76 0.23
CA ASN A 139 10.50 6.76 -0.18
C ASN A 139 11.43 7.33 0.90
N PHE A 140 10.90 7.96 1.94
CA PHE A 140 11.66 8.63 2.99
C PHE A 140 11.70 7.88 4.31
N LEU A 141 11.21 6.64 4.40
CA LEU A 141 11.18 5.86 5.65
C LEU A 141 12.58 5.70 6.26
N GLY A 142 13.59 5.40 5.44
CA GLY A 142 14.98 5.32 5.88
C GLY A 142 15.52 6.67 6.41
N PRO A 143 15.44 7.75 5.63
CA PRO A 143 15.74 9.10 6.11
C PRO A 143 15.01 9.49 7.40
N MET A 144 13.72 9.18 7.55
CA MET A 144 12.95 9.44 8.78
C MET A 144 13.54 8.69 9.98
N PHE A 145 13.92 7.44 9.80
CA PHE A 145 14.52 6.62 10.85
C PHE A 145 15.90 7.16 11.31
N LEU A 146 16.65 7.77 10.40
CA LEU A 146 17.96 8.33 10.67
C LEU A 146 17.93 9.81 11.10
N ALA A 147 16.76 10.45 11.02
CA ALA A 147 16.65 11.87 11.31
C ALA A 147 17.08 12.19 12.75
N ALA A 148 18.03 13.08 12.88
CA ALA A 148 18.53 13.60 14.15
C ALA A 148 19.01 15.04 13.95
N PRO A 149 18.95 15.91 14.98
CA PRO A 149 19.56 17.22 14.94
C PRO A 149 21.07 17.13 14.66
N GLU A 150 21.63 18.18 14.09
CA GLU A 150 23.06 18.23 13.78
C GLU A 150 23.92 17.92 15.00
N GLY A 151 24.92 17.04 14.81
CA GLY A 151 25.82 16.60 15.88
C GLY A 151 25.22 15.64 16.90
N LYS A 152 23.94 15.22 16.74
CA LYS A 152 23.29 14.21 17.58
C LYS A 152 22.98 12.95 16.80
N SER A 153 22.90 11.83 17.50
CA SER A 153 22.42 10.55 16.98
C SER A 153 21.48 9.92 18.00
N PHE A 154 20.32 9.48 17.59
CA PHE A 154 19.40 8.71 18.42
C PHE A 154 19.66 7.19 18.32
N LEU A 155 20.53 6.79 17.40
CA LEU A 155 20.94 5.38 17.33
C LEU A 155 21.86 5.07 18.51
N PRO A 156 21.68 3.92 19.18
CA PRO A 156 22.57 3.48 20.25
C PRO A 156 24.02 3.42 19.73
N THR A 157 24.95 3.99 20.48
CA THR A 157 26.36 3.77 20.21
C THR A 157 26.70 2.29 20.43
N PRO A 158 27.57 1.66 19.62
CA PRO A 158 27.87 0.23 19.70
C PRO A 158 28.35 -0.27 21.08
N ALA A 159 28.63 0.61 22.03
CA ALA A 159 29.15 0.30 23.35
C ALA A 159 28.08 -0.02 24.40
N GLU A 160 26.81 0.29 24.17
CA GLU A 160 25.75 0.15 25.17
C GLU A 160 24.65 -0.83 24.75
N SER A 161 24.97 -2.13 24.70
CA SER A 161 24.01 -3.25 24.79
C SER A 161 23.03 -3.50 23.65
N THR A 162 23.26 -3.00 22.44
CA THR A 162 22.56 -3.53 21.27
C THR A 162 23.36 -4.71 20.69
N PRO A 163 22.75 -5.84 20.31
CA PRO A 163 23.48 -6.85 19.56
C PRO A 163 24.12 -6.17 18.35
N ALA A 164 25.43 -6.31 18.19
CA ALA A 164 26.19 -5.76 17.05
C ALA A 164 25.58 -6.17 15.69
N ALA A 165 24.74 -7.19 15.68
CA ALA A 165 23.90 -7.63 14.57
C ALA A 165 22.88 -6.58 14.10
N LEU A 166 22.26 -5.80 15.00
CA LEU A 166 21.19 -4.85 14.62
C LEU A 166 21.77 -3.69 13.76
N THR A 167 22.94 -3.19 14.11
CA THR A 167 23.59 -2.09 13.37
C THR A 167 24.45 -2.57 12.19
N ALA A 168 25.00 -3.78 12.27
CA ALA A 168 25.83 -4.33 11.20
C ALA A 168 25.01 -4.84 10.00
N ASN A 169 23.78 -5.28 10.23
CA ASN A 169 22.88 -5.76 9.18
C ASN A 169 21.93 -4.67 8.63
N LEU A 170 21.70 -3.60 9.38
CA LEU A 170 21.07 -2.40 8.83
C LEU A 170 22.10 -1.78 7.86
N LYS A 171 21.99 -2.10 6.58
CA LYS A 171 22.74 -1.43 5.50
C LYS A 171 22.23 0.01 5.33
N ILE A 172 22.30 0.78 6.42
CA ILE A 172 21.96 2.19 6.43
C ILE A 172 23.23 2.91 6.05
N ALA A 173 23.21 3.58 4.92
CA ALA A 173 24.28 4.47 4.56
C ALA A 173 24.44 5.55 5.66
N PRO A 174 25.67 5.89 6.10
CA PRO A 174 25.88 6.88 7.14
C PRO A 174 25.49 8.32 6.75
N SER A 175 25.03 8.52 5.54
CA SER A 175 24.50 9.79 5.04
C SER A 175 23.08 9.59 4.52
N VAL A 176 22.18 10.50 4.91
CA VAL A 176 20.85 10.57 4.34
C VAL A 176 21.00 11.01 2.88
N THR A 177 20.92 10.06 1.96
CA THR A 177 20.74 10.37 0.54
C THR A 177 19.25 10.41 0.24
N LEU A 178 18.80 11.50 -0.39
CA LEU A 178 17.42 11.59 -0.88
C LEU A 178 17.21 10.49 -1.94
N PRO A 179 16.04 9.83 -1.93
CA PRO A 179 15.75 8.79 -2.91
C PRO A 179 15.75 9.38 -4.32
N GLU A 180 16.59 8.83 -5.18
CA GLU A 180 16.60 9.17 -6.61
C GLU A 180 15.59 8.27 -7.32
N LYS A 181 14.68 8.88 -8.05
CA LYS A 181 13.79 8.13 -8.97
C LYS A 181 14.61 7.74 -10.20
N ASN A 182 14.67 6.45 -10.50
CA ASN A 182 15.20 5.99 -11.77
C ASN A 182 14.06 5.92 -12.80
N PRO A 183 13.99 6.85 -13.76
CA PRO A 183 12.91 6.86 -14.76
C PRO A 183 12.88 5.62 -15.65
N GLN A 184 13.98 4.84 -15.68
CA GLN A 184 14.06 3.61 -16.47
C GLN A 184 13.41 2.40 -15.79
N GLU A 185 13.25 2.46 -14.47
CA GLU A 185 12.64 1.38 -13.67
C GLU A 185 11.14 1.60 -13.42
N MET A 186 10.64 2.79 -13.74
CA MET A 186 9.27 3.20 -13.44
C MET A 186 8.60 3.69 -14.72
N GLY A 187 7.47 3.15 -15.03
CA GLY A 187 6.74 3.61 -16.20
C GLY A 187 5.49 2.79 -16.46
N SER A 188 4.79 3.17 -17.47
CA SER A 188 3.68 2.45 -18.09
C SER A 188 3.33 3.18 -19.38
N ASN A 189 2.66 2.49 -20.28
CA ASN A 189 2.20 3.11 -21.52
C ASN A 189 0.68 3.03 -21.61
N GLY A 190 0.08 4.08 -22.17
CA GLY A 190 -1.33 4.12 -22.47
C GLY A 190 -1.59 4.82 -23.80
N TRP A 191 -2.43 4.23 -24.64
CA TRP A 191 -2.86 4.82 -25.90
C TRP A 191 -4.38 4.87 -25.96
N GLY A 192 -4.93 6.07 -26.13
CA GLY A 192 -6.34 6.26 -26.46
C GLY A 192 -6.50 6.48 -27.96
N LEU A 193 -7.27 5.62 -28.62
CA LEU A 193 -7.58 5.74 -30.04
C LEU A 193 -9.00 6.24 -30.20
N GLY A 194 -9.17 7.32 -30.95
CA GLY A 194 -10.48 7.85 -31.32
C GLY A 194 -11.22 6.94 -32.30
N SER A 195 -12.51 7.16 -32.45
CA SER A 195 -13.38 6.36 -33.32
C SER A 195 -12.97 6.40 -34.80
N ASP A 196 -12.30 7.46 -35.23
CA ASP A 196 -11.77 7.65 -36.59
C ASP A 196 -10.52 6.78 -36.87
N LYS A 197 -9.92 6.20 -35.84
CA LYS A 197 -8.73 5.33 -35.93
C LYS A 197 -9.03 3.86 -35.72
N THR A 198 -10.29 3.49 -35.58
CA THR A 198 -10.71 2.12 -35.30
C THR A 198 -11.65 1.58 -36.39
N THR A 199 -11.53 0.32 -36.75
CA THR A 199 -12.38 -0.28 -37.78
C THR A 199 -13.84 -0.45 -37.35
N ASN A 200 -14.11 -0.51 -36.05
CA ASN A 200 -15.46 -0.61 -35.51
C ASN A 200 -16.13 0.73 -35.21
N GLY A 201 -15.45 1.86 -35.52
CA GLY A 201 -15.95 3.21 -35.28
C GLY A 201 -16.17 3.58 -33.81
N LYS A 202 -15.55 2.85 -32.87
CA LYS A 202 -15.61 3.12 -31.41
C LYS A 202 -14.24 3.45 -30.88
N GLY A 203 -14.19 4.15 -29.73
CA GLY A 203 -12.94 4.40 -29.04
C GLY A 203 -12.28 3.10 -28.56
N MET A 204 -10.96 3.10 -28.46
CA MET A 204 -10.17 1.97 -27.97
C MET A 204 -9.07 2.46 -27.01
N VAL A 205 -8.80 1.72 -25.97
CA VAL A 205 -7.65 1.96 -25.07
C VAL A 205 -6.73 0.74 -25.09
N LEU A 206 -5.44 1.00 -25.30
CA LEU A 206 -4.39 0.03 -25.03
C LEU A 206 -3.67 0.47 -23.76
N GLY A 207 -3.76 -0.33 -22.68
CA GLY A 207 -3.04 -0.12 -21.43
C GLY A 207 -1.91 -1.14 -21.29
N ASN A 208 -0.71 -0.67 -21.00
CA ASN A 208 0.46 -1.50 -20.76
C ASN A 208 1.14 -1.07 -19.45
N PRO A 209 0.67 -1.55 -18.29
CA PRO A 209 1.32 -1.28 -17.01
C PRO A 209 2.64 -2.04 -16.89
N HIS A 210 3.72 -1.35 -16.52
CA HIS A 210 5.03 -1.95 -16.25
C HIS A 210 5.14 -2.33 -14.75
N PHE A 211 4.22 -3.16 -14.29
CA PHE A 211 4.19 -3.63 -12.91
C PHE A 211 4.78 -5.04 -12.79
N PRO A 212 5.27 -5.43 -11.60
CA PRO A 212 5.83 -6.75 -11.36
C PRO A 212 4.83 -7.87 -11.65
N HIS A 213 5.33 -9.01 -12.12
CA HIS A 213 4.53 -10.24 -12.27
C HIS A 213 4.49 -11.08 -11.00
N THR A 214 5.32 -10.73 -10.01
CA THR A 214 5.43 -11.39 -8.70
C THR A 214 5.32 -10.37 -7.58
N GLY A 215 5.10 -10.84 -6.35
CA GLY A 215 5.03 -9.97 -5.18
C GLY A 215 3.69 -9.24 -5.02
N ASN A 216 3.67 -8.27 -4.14
CA ASN A 216 2.48 -7.55 -3.70
C ASN A 216 2.02 -6.42 -4.63
N LEU A 217 2.90 -5.92 -5.51
CA LEU A 217 2.57 -4.85 -6.46
C LEU A 217 2.00 -5.36 -7.80
N ARG A 218 1.81 -6.66 -7.98
CA ARG A 218 1.15 -7.20 -9.18
C ARG A 218 -0.35 -6.91 -9.16
N PHE A 219 -0.97 -7.04 -10.32
CA PHE A 219 -2.41 -6.86 -10.47
C PHE A 219 -3.20 -8.17 -10.28
N TRP A 220 -4.41 -8.03 -9.76
CA TRP A 220 -5.42 -9.07 -9.68
C TRP A 220 -6.64 -8.67 -10.50
N ASN A 221 -7.09 -9.56 -11.39
CA ASN A 221 -8.19 -9.31 -12.31
C ASN A 221 -9.51 -9.79 -11.73
N PHE A 222 -10.57 -9.00 -11.89
CA PHE A 222 -11.93 -9.38 -11.51
C PHE A 222 -12.96 -8.61 -12.33
N HIS A 223 -14.19 -9.11 -12.29
CA HIS A 223 -15.37 -8.43 -12.80
C HIS A 223 -16.34 -8.22 -11.64
N ALA A 224 -16.87 -7.02 -11.53
CA ALA A 224 -17.82 -6.62 -10.50
C ALA A 224 -19.07 -6.02 -11.11
N GLN A 225 -20.25 -6.49 -10.69
CA GLN A 225 -21.53 -6.03 -11.20
C GLN A 225 -22.54 -5.81 -10.08
N VAL A 226 -23.17 -4.64 -10.13
CA VAL A 226 -24.41 -4.30 -9.42
C VAL A 226 -25.40 -3.84 -10.48
N PRO A 227 -26.40 -4.66 -10.86
CA PRO A 227 -27.30 -4.36 -11.97
C PRO A 227 -27.91 -2.96 -11.88
N GLY A 228 -27.84 -2.20 -12.98
CA GLY A 228 -28.35 -0.82 -13.04
C GLY A 228 -27.49 0.23 -12.34
N HIS A 229 -26.38 -0.15 -11.69
CA HIS A 229 -25.52 0.77 -10.95
C HIS A 229 -24.03 0.67 -11.31
N LEU A 230 -23.49 -0.54 -11.40
CA LEU A 230 -22.08 -0.80 -11.69
C LEU A 230 -21.94 -2.05 -12.57
N ASN A 231 -21.14 -1.95 -13.60
CA ASN A 231 -20.69 -3.10 -14.38
C ASN A 231 -19.27 -2.80 -14.86
N VAL A 232 -18.25 -3.41 -14.25
CA VAL A 232 -16.85 -3.08 -14.51
C VAL A 232 -15.99 -4.32 -14.46
N THR A 233 -15.04 -4.42 -15.39
CA THR A 233 -14.02 -5.47 -15.40
C THR A 233 -12.64 -4.87 -15.60
N GLY A 234 -11.64 -5.49 -15.00
CA GLY A 234 -10.24 -5.08 -15.14
C GLY A 234 -9.37 -5.57 -14.01
N SER A 235 -8.34 -4.80 -13.75
CA SER A 235 -7.26 -5.13 -12.83
C SER A 235 -7.18 -4.13 -11.69
N SER A 236 -6.89 -4.61 -10.50
CA SER A 236 -6.59 -3.79 -9.33
C SER A 236 -5.25 -4.21 -8.72
N LEU A 237 -4.58 -3.28 -8.08
CA LEU A 237 -3.51 -3.63 -7.14
C LEU A 237 -4.09 -4.57 -6.06
N MET A 238 -3.27 -5.51 -5.62
CA MET A 238 -3.70 -6.58 -4.72
C MET A 238 -4.30 -6.03 -3.43
N GLY A 239 -5.54 -6.41 -3.16
CA GLY A 239 -6.23 -6.09 -1.90
C GLY A 239 -6.90 -4.72 -1.82
N LEU A 240 -6.83 -3.90 -2.85
CA LEU A 240 -7.61 -2.65 -2.85
C LEU A 240 -9.12 -2.96 -2.97
N PRO A 241 -9.96 -2.39 -2.09
CA PRO A 241 -11.36 -2.75 -1.98
C PRO A 241 -12.17 -2.24 -3.17
N GLY A 242 -12.59 -3.16 -4.05
CA GLY A 242 -13.56 -2.90 -5.11
C GLY A 242 -13.14 -1.89 -6.19
N ALA A 243 -11.92 -1.38 -6.14
CA ALA A 243 -11.41 -0.40 -7.10
C ALA A 243 -10.73 -1.10 -8.28
N VAL A 244 -11.27 -0.92 -9.49
CA VAL A 244 -10.60 -1.32 -10.72
C VAL A 244 -9.66 -0.19 -11.16
N ASN A 245 -8.35 -0.39 -11.01
CA ASN A 245 -7.37 0.62 -11.37
C ASN A 245 -7.22 0.77 -12.89
N ILE A 246 -7.22 -0.35 -13.62
CA ILE A 246 -7.12 -0.40 -15.08
C ILE A 246 -8.25 -1.30 -15.58
N GLY A 247 -9.12 -0.78 -16.42
CA GLY A 247 -10.27 -1.57 -16.83
C GLY A 247 -11.21 -0.86 -17.81
N PHE A 248 -12.39 -1.43 -17.93
CA PHE A 248 -13.41 -0.88 -18.80
C PHE A 248 -14.83 -1.30 -18.35
N ASN A 249 -15.79 -0.58 -18.85
CA ASN A 249 -17.19 -0.93 -18.87
C ASN A 249 -17.76 -0.72 -20.28
N GLU A 250 -19.10 -0.75 -20.42
CA GLU A 250 -19.76 -0.56 -21.70
C GLU A 250 -19.59 0.83 -22.32
N ASN A 251 -19.19 1.84 -21.55
CA ASN A 251 -19.13 3.24 -21.96
C ASN A 251 -17.72 3.82 -22.02
N VAL A 252 -16.82 3.36 -21.12
CA VAL A 252 -15.51 3.93 -20.93
C VAL A 252 -14.47 2.88 -20.63
N ALA A 253 -13.24 3.09 -21.12
CA ALA A 253 -12.05 2.33 -20.75
C ALA A 253 -10.99 3.28 -20.21
N TRP A 254 -10.19 2.83 -19.24
CA TRP A 254 -9.14 3.62 -18.64
C TRP A 254 -7.89 2.80 -18.33
N THR A 255 -6.77 3.50 -18.30
CA THR A 255 -5.49 2.96 -17.86
C THR A 255 -4.72 4.05 -17.13
N HIS A 256 -3.92 3.67 -16.14
CA HIS A 256 -3.04 4.57 -15.42
C HIS A 256 -1.60 4.32 -15.82
N THR A 257 -0.83 5.40 -15.97
CA THR A 257 0.62 5.34 -16.06
C THR A 257 1.22 5.78 -14.72
N PHE A 258 2.49 5.45 -14.49
CA PHE A 258 3.21 5.94 -13.32
C PHE A 258 3.61 7.41 -13.54
N SER A 259 3.31 8.26 -12.56
CA SER A 259 3.71 9.67 -12.61
C SER A 259 5.18 9.83 -12.25
N THR A 260 5.92 10.56 -13.08
CA THR A 260 7.30 10.98 -12.81
C THR A 260 7.37 12.37 -12.17
N ALA A 261 6.23 12.99 -11.88
CA ALA A 261 6.18 14.26 -11.17
C ALA A 261 6.78 14.14 -9.75
N GLU A 262 7.24 15.25 -9.21
CA GLU A 262 7.68 15.33 -7.83
C GLU A 262 6.48 15.25 -6.90
N HIS A 263 6.41 14.18 -6.09
CA HIS A 263 5.33 13.92 -5.15
C HIS A 263 5.69 14.26 -3.69
N GLY A 264 6.80 14.91 -3.49
CA GLY A 264 7.29 15.35 -2.17
C GLY A 264 8.09 16.62 -2.29
N VAL A 265 8.03 17.44 -1.25
CA VAL A 265 8.88 18.62 -1.10
C VAL A 265 9.69 18.44 0.16
N VAL A 266 10.99 18.62 0.06
CA VAL A 266 11.91 18.54 1.19
C VAL A 266 12.28 19.96 1.59
N TYR A 267 12.05 20.28 2.87
CA TYR A 267 12.40 21.58 3.45
C TYR A 267 13.62 21.43 4.33
N GLN A 268 14.58 22.34 4.20
CA GLN A 268 15.62 22.51 5.19
C GLN A 268 15.08 23.43 6.29
N LEU A 269 14.98 22.91 7.51
CA LEU A 269 14.50 23.69 8.65
C LEU A 269 15.61 24.51 9.27
N THR A 270 15.32 25.74 9.66
CA THR A 270 16.18 26.54 10.53
C THR A 270 15.84 26.19 11.97
N LEU A 271 16.78 25.60 12.69
CA LEU A 271 16.59 25.22 14.10
C LEU A 271 16.74 26.44 14.99
N ASP A 272 16.02 26.48 16.12
CA ASP A 272 16.20 27.50 17.15
C ASP A 272 17.49 27.22 17.93
N GLU A 273 18.47 28.11 17.80
CA GLU A 273 19.76 28.01 18.46
C GLU A 273 19.64 28.07 20.01
N ASN A 274 18.53 28.58 20.52
CA ASN A 274 18.28 28.66 21.96
C ASN A 274 17.64 27.38 22.52
N ASP A 275 17.19 26.47 21.68
CA ASP A 275 16.66 25.17 22.11
C ASP A 275 17.78 24.12 22.21
N ALA A 276 18.25 23.87 23.44
CA ALA A 276 19.25 22.87 23.70
C ALA A 276 18.85 21.44 23.29
N SER A 277 17.57 21.16 23.11
CA SER A 277 17.09 19.87 22.58
C SER A 277 17.37 19.72 21.10
N GLY A 278 17.44 20.82 20.34
CA GLY A 278 17.55 20.87 18.89
C GLY A 278 16.29 20.38 18.17
N MET A 279 15.14 20.39 18.82
CA MET A 279 13.86 19.90 18.29
C MET A 279 12.92 21.02 17.84
N THR A 280 13.21 22.27 18.21
CA THR A 280 12.41 23.42 17.81
C THR A 280 12.97 24.03 16.53
N HIS A 281 12.09 24.36 15.59
CA HIS A 281 12.44 25.06 14.37
C HIS A 281 11.65 26.37 14.23
N ILE A 282 12.25 27.30 13.50
CA ILE A 282 11.66 28.61 13.24
C ILE A 282 10.80 28.51 11.96
N VAL A 283 9.57 29.04 12.05
CA VAL A 283 8.65 29.14 10.92
C VAL A 283 8.37 30.62 10.68
N ASP A 284 8.61 31.07 9.46
CA ASP A 284 8.34 32.45 8.99
C ASP A 284 9.03 33.57 9.81
N GLY A 285 10.16 33.25 10.44
CA GLY A 285 10.97 34.19 11.23
C GLY A 285 10.38 34.44 12.59
#